data_f4edfac24c6f3971ea4e7300eb896e89
#
_entry.id   f4edfac24c6f3971ea4e7300eb896e89
#
_cell.length_a   1.000
_cell.length_b   1.000
_cell.length_c   1.000
_cell.angle_alpha   90.00
_cell.angle_beta   90.00
_cell.angle_gamma   90.00
#
_symmetry.space_group_name_H-M   'P 1'
#
loop_
_entity.id
_entity.type
_entity.pdbx_description
1 polymer ?
#
loop_
_entity_poly.entity_id
_entity_poly.type
_entity_poly.pdbx_seq_one_letter_code
_entity_poly.pdbx_strand_id
1 'polypeptide(L)'
;MATNKMRPIHPGEIIREEYLVPMNMSAHALAIELRVPATRINDIVRERRAITPDTALRLARCFGTTAQFWLNLQSSFDLKQAENETGKRIEQEVRPLQMAA
;
A
#
# COMPACT_ATOMS: atom_id res chain seq x y z
N MET A 1 -3.46 -4.91 -21.95
CA MET A 1 -2.47 -5.45 -21.08
C MET A 1 -2.99 -6.52 -20.21
N ALA A 2 -2.37 -7.61 -20.27
CA ALA A 2 -2.80 -8.76 -19.49
C ALA A 2 -2.40 -8.67 -18.03
N THR A 3 -1.87 -7.55 -17.64
CA THR A 3 -1.27 -7.43 -16.33
C THR A 3 -2.23 -7.48 -15.16
N ASN A 4 -3.51 -7.37 -15.44
CA ASN A 4 -4.46 -7.22 -14.36
C ASN A 4 -4.95 -8.50 -13.74
N LYS A 5 -4.33 -9.60 -14.11
CA LYS A 5 -4.68 -10.87 -13.48
C LYS A 5 -4.03 -11.06 -12.14
N MET A 6 -3.05 -10.25 -11.83
CA MET A 6 -2.42 -10.32 -10.52
C MET A 6 -3.30 -9.64 -9.48
N ARG A 7 -3.40 -10.27 -8.33
CA ARG A 7 -4.14 -9.67 -7.24
C ARG A 7 -3.46 -8.39 -6.76
N PRO A 8 -4.20 -7.48 -6.16
CA PRO A 8 -3.58 -6.32 -5.53
C PRO A 8 -2.67 -6.76 -4.39
N ILE A 9 -1.53 -6.10 -4.26
CA ILE A 9 -0.58 -6.39 -3.19
C ILE A 9 -0.55 -5.20 -2.24
N HIS A 10 -0.99 -5.44 -1.01
CA HIS A 10 -1.00 -4.41 0.02
C HIS A 10 0.42 -4.17 0.53
N PRO A 11 0.80 -2.91 0.81
CA PRO A 11 2.13 -2.64 1.37
C PRO A 11 2.42 -3.42 2.65
N GLY A 12 1.39 -3.71 3.43
CA GLY A 12 1.55 -4.51 4.65
C GLY A 12 2.09 -5.90 4.38
N GLU A 13 1.73 -6.48 3.24
CA GLU A 13 2.28 -7.78 2.85
C GLU A 13 3.77 -7.66 2.58
N ILE A 14 4.20 -6.59 1.91
CA ILE A 14 5.62 -6.35 1.64
C ILE A 14 6.38 -6.20 2.95
N ILE A 15 5.84 -5.43 3.89
CA ILE A 15 6.48 -5.26 5.19
C ILE A 15 6.62 -6.61 5.89
N ARG A 16 5.56 -7.41 5.89
CA ARG A 16 5.55 -8.70 6.58
C ARG A 16 6.51 -9.69 5.93
N GLU A 17 6.43 -9.85 4.61
CA GLU A 17 7.14 -10.92 3.93
C GLU A 17 8.58 -10.56 3.58
N GLU A 18 8.84 -9.28 3.29
CA GLU A 18 10.17 -8.88 2.82
C GLU A 18 11.05 -8.33 3.93
N TYR A 19 10.47 -7.93 5.05
CA TYR A 19 11.23 -7.32 6.15
C TYR A 19 11.07 -8.07 7.47
N LEU A 20 9.84 -8.25 7.93
CA LEU A 20 9.64 -8.83 9.26
C LEU A 20 10.07 -10.29 9.32
N VAL A 21 9.62 -11.10 8.36
CA VAL A 21 9.97 -12.52 8.35
C VAL A 21 11.47 -12.72 8.19
N PRO A 22 12.14 -12.12 7.18
CA PRO A 22 13.58 -12.32 7.04
C PRO A 22 14.38 -11.80 8.23
N MET A 23 13.91 -10.75 8.90
CA MET A 23 14.61 -10.17 10.03
C MET A 23 14.21 -10.80 11.37
N ASN A 24 13.30 -11.76 11.33
CA ASN A 24 12.77 -12.41 12.53
C ASN A 24 12.27 -11.36 13.53
N MET A 25 11.53 -10.38 13.01
CA MET A 25 11.05 -9.25 13.78
C MET A 25 9.53 -9.25 13.83
N SER A 26 8.97 -8.90 14.98
CA SER A 26 7.53 -8.78 15.12
C SER A 26 7.05 -7.40 14.69
N ALA A 27 5.74 -7.30 14.39
CA ALA A 27 5.14 -6.01 14.11
C ALA A 27 5.27 -5.07 15.29
N HIS A 28 5.14 -5.62 16.50
CA HIS A 28 5.30 -4.82 17.72
C HIS A 28 6.71 -4.22 17.81
N ALA A 29 7.73 -5.02 17.53
CA ALA A 29 9.11 -4.55 17.56
C ALA A 29 9.33 -3.46 16.51
N LEU A 30 8.76 -3.63 15.32
CA LEU A 30 8.86 -2.60 14.30
C LEU A 30 8.19 -1.30 14.74
N ALA A 31 7.02 -1.39 15.38
CA ALA A 31 6.34 -0.20 15.89
C ALA A 31 7.22 0.58 16.85
N ILE A 32 7.95 -0.13 17.70
CA ILE A 32 8.88 0.51 18.63
C ILE A 32 9.98 1.25 17.87
N GLU A 33 10.55 0.60 16.83
CA GLU A 33 11.59 1.23 16.03
C GLU A 33 11.07 2.47 15.31
N LEU A 34 9.83 2.43 14.85
CA LEU A 34 9.23 3.56 14.13
C LEU A 34 8.66 4.62 15.06
N ARG A 35 8.62 4.36 16.36
CA ARG A 35 8.07 5.27 17.38
C ARG A 35 6.59 5.56 17.11
N VAL A 36 5.82 4.52 16.82
CA VAL A 36 4.38 4.61 16.60
C VAL A 36 3.68 3.57 17.46
N PRO A 37 2.36 3.72 17.68
CA PRO A 37 1.62 2.70 18.42
C PRO A 37 1.65 1.35 17.71
N ALA A 38 1.72 0.28 18.49
CA ALA A 38 1.76 -1.07 17.94
C ALA A 38 0.55 -1.38 17.08
N THR A 39 -0.62 -0.82 17.43
CA THR A 39 -1.83 -1.05 16.64
C THR A 39 -1.70 -0.55 15.21
N ARG A 40 -0.98 0.56 15.01
CA ARG A 40 -0.78 1.09 13.66
C ARG A 40 -0.09 0.05 12.79
N ILE A 41 1.01 -0.53 13.27
CA ILE A 41 1.77 -1.48 12.46
C ILE A 41 1.05 -2.81 12.36
N ASN A 42 0.45 -3.29 13.45
CA ASN A 42 -0.34 -4.51 13.39
C ASN A 42 -1.45 -4.42 12.34
N ASP A 43 -2.15 -3.30 12.29
CA ASP A 43 -3.23 -3.12 11.31
C ASP A 43 -2.70 -3.06 9.88
N ILE A 44 -1.54 -2.44 9.70
CA ILE A 44 -0.96 -2.35 8.36
C ILE A 44 -0.51 -3.74 7.87
N VAL A 45 0.19 -4.52 8.70
CA VAL A 45 0.66 -5.84 8.26
C VAL A 45 -0.47 -6.84 8.10
N ARG A 46 -1.62 -6.57 8.72
CA ARG A 46 -2.84 -7.34 8.50
C ARG A 46 -3.68 -6.79 7.37
N GLU A 47 -3.17 -5.78 6.68
CA GLU A 47 -3.80 -5.18 5.50
C GLU A 47 -5.14 -4.51 5.80
N ARG A 48 -5.28 -4.01 7.03
CA ARG A 48 -6.50 -3.33 7.47
C ARG A 48 -6.35 -1.82 7.50
N ARG A 49 -5.15 -1.32 7.25
CA ARG A 49 -4.87 0.11 7.35
C ARG A 49 -3.90 0.50 6.25
N ALA A 50 -4.14 1.68 5.68
CA ALA A 50 -3.30 2.21 4.61
C ALA A 50 -2.02 2.83 5.16
N ILE A 51 -1.01 2.88 4.30
CA ILE A 51 0.21 3.65 4.57
C ILE A 51 -0.09 5.11 4.31
N THR A 52 0.12 5.94 5.32
CA THR A 52 0.01 7.39 5.20
C THR A 52 1.40 7.99 5.00
N PRO A 53 1.49 9.28 4.62
CA PRO A 53 2.80 9.91 4.49
C PRO A 53 3.65 9.83 5.74
N ASP A 54 3.05 10.00 6.92
CA ASP A 54 3.80 9.89 8.17
C ASP A 54 4.43 8.50 8.31
N THR A 55 3.64 7.46 8.09
CA THR A 55 4.16 6.09 8.18
C THR A 55 5.20 5.82 7.11
N ALA A 56 4.97 6.33 5.90
CA ALA A 56 5.92 6.16 4.80
C ALA A 56 7.28 6.79 5.12
N LEU A 57 7.28 7.97 5.72
CA LEU A 57 8.52 8.62 6.11
C LEU A 57 9.29 7.81 7.16
N ARG A 58 8.56 7.26 8.12
CA ARG A 58 9.18 6.46 9.19
C ARG A 58 9.74 5.15 8.66
N LEU A 59 8.98 4.48 7.78
CA LEU A 59 9.45 3.26 7.15
C LEU A 59 10.68 3.52 6.27
N ALA A 60 10.66 4.62 5.52
CA ALA A 60 11.78 4.99 4.66
C ALA A 60 13.05 5.17 5.49
N ARG A 61 12.94 5.86 6.60
CA ARG A 61 14.09 6.09 7.48
C ARG A 61 14.61 4.79 8.06
N CYS A 62 13.69 3.94 8.51
CA CYS A 62 14.06 2.69 9.19
C CYS A 62 14.67 1.68 8.23
N PHE A 63 14.08 1.53 7.05
CA PHE A 63 14.50 0.49 6.11
C PHE A 63 15.44 0.98 5.00
N GLY A 64 15.73 2.28 4.97
CA GLY A 64 16.62 2.82 3.94
C GLY A 64 15.99 2.88 2.56
N THR A 65 14.68 2.99 2.50
CA THR A 65 13.94 3.19 1.25
C THR A 65 13.55 4.65 1.13
N THR A 66 12.75 4.98 0.11
CA THR A 66 12.14 6.30 0.02
C THR A 66 10.71 6.23 0.54
N ALA A 67 10.20 7.37 1.00
CA ALA A 67 8.79 7.45 1.38
C ALA A 67 7.89 7.21 0.17
N GLN A 68 8.31 7.71 -0.99
CA GLN A 68 7.53 7.56 -2.22
C GLN A 68 7.35 6.09 -2.61
N PHE A 69 8.36 5.26 -2.34
CA PHE A 69 8.24 3.82 -2.57
C PHE A 69 7.01 3.25 -1.86
N TRP A 70 6.86 3.58 -0.58
CA TRP A 70 5.73 3.06 0.21
C TRP A 70 4.39 3.63 -0.24
N LEU A 71 4.39 4.92 -0.59
CA LEU A 71 3.16 5.55 -1.07
C LEU A 71 2.77 5.04 -2.44
N ASN A 72 3.75 4.72 -3.29
CA ASN A 72 3.46 4.13 -4.60
C ASN A 72 2.84 2.74 -4.44
N LEU A 73 3.32 1.94 -3.50
CA LEU A 73 2.73 0.63 -3.23
C LEU A 73 1.28 0.78 -2.79
N GLN A 74 1.02 1.74 -1.90
CA GLN A 74 -0.34 1.98 -1.41
C GLN A 74 -1.24 2.44 -2.55
N SER A 75 -0.77 3.39 -3.32
CA SER A 75 -1.55 3.93 -4.43
C SER A 75 -1.88 2.86 -5.47
N SER A 76 -0.92 2.01 -5.79
CA SER A 76 -1.14 0.93 -6.75
C SER A 76 -2.16 -0.08 -6.22
N PHE A 77 -2.07 -0.39 -4.93
CA PHE A 77 -3.05 -1.29 -4.30
C PHE A 77 -4.45 -0.69 -4.35
N ASP A 78 -4.57 0.58 -3.96
CA ASP A 78 -5.86 1.26 -3.92
C ASP A 78 -6.48 1.34 -5.30
N LEU A 79 -5.68 1.67 -6.31
CA LEU A 79 -6.17 1.79 -7.68
C LEU A 79 -6.68 0.45 -8.20
N LYS A 80 -5.89 -0.60 -8.00
CA LYS A 80 -6.28 -1.93 -8.48
C LYS A 80 -7.54 -2.42 -7.81
N GLN A 81 -7.68 -2.15 -6.52
CA GLN A 81 -8.88 -2.52 -5.79
C GLN A 81 -10.09 -1.76 -6.30
N ALA A 82 -9.94 -0.46 -6.53
CA ALA A 82 -11.02 0.35 -7.07
C ALA A 82 -11.40 -0.10 -8.47
N GLU A 83 -10.43 -0.44 -9.31
CA GLU A 83 -10.71 -0.96 -10.64
C GLU A 83 -11.52 -2.24 -10.58
N ASN A 84 -11.15 -3.14 -9.67
CA ASN A 84 -11.86 -4.41 -9.53
C ASN A 84 -13.28 -4.22 -9.03
N GLU A 85 -13.50 -3.24 -8.16
CA GLU A 85 -14.80 -3.03 -7.53
C GLU A 85 -15.76 -2.19 -8.37
N THR A 86 -15.25 -1.14 -9.01
CA THR A 86 -16.10 -0.17 -9.66
C THR A 86 -15.66 0.19 -11.08
N GLY A 87 -14.57 -0.39 -11.58
CA GLY A 87 -14.04 0.01 -12.87
C GLY A 87 -15.03 -0.08 -14.01
N LYS A 88 -15.75 -1.21 -14.10
CA LYS A 88 -16.73 -1.41 -15.17
C LYS A 88 -17.89 -0.45 -15.06
N ARG A 89 -18.35 -0.18 -13.84
CA ARG A 89 -19.44 0.75 -13.64
C ARG A 89 -19.03 2.16 -14.06
N ILE A 90 -17.81 2.54 -13.74
CA ILE A 90 -17.31 3.85 -14.13
C ILE A 90 -17.24 3.96 -15.66
N GLU A 91 -16.76 2.91 -16.33
CA GLU A 91 -16.73 2.89 -17.79
C GLU A 91 -18.10 3.11 -18.39
N GLN A 92 -19.13 2.54 -17.76
CA GLN A 92 -20.49 2.66 -18.26
C GLN A 92 -21.11 4.01 -17.95
N GLU A 93 -20.76 4.60 -16.81
CA GLU A 93 -21.40 5.83 -16.34
C GLU A 93 -20.71 7.10 -16.81
N VAL A 94 -19.40 7.04 -16.97
CA VAL A 94 -18.61 8.22 -17.29
C VAL A 94 -18.18 8.15 -18.75
N ARG A 95 -18.59 9.14 -19.51
CA ARG A 95 -18.21 9.23 -20.92
C ARG A 95 -17.00 10.13 -21.08
N PRO A 96 -16.06 9.73 -21.92
CA PRO A 96 -14.97 10.65 -22.23
C PRO A 96 -15.53 11.90 -22.92
N LEU A 97 -15.02 13.04 -22.52
CA LEU A 97 -15.39 14.27 -23.19
C LEU A 97 -14.68 14.35 -24.53
N GLN A 98 -15.39 14.80 -25.57
CA GLN A 98 -14.75 15.07 -26.84
C GLN A 98 -14.10 16.43 -26.77
N MET A 99 -12.79 16.42 -27.01
CA MET A 99 -12.05 17.67 -26.98
C MET A 99 -12.00 18.21 -28.39
N ALA A 100 -12.21 19.51 -28.53
CA ALA A 100 -12.04 20.16 -29.81
C ALA A 100 -10.59 20.07 -30.23
N ALA A 101 -10.40 19.80 -31.50
CA ALA A 101 -9.06 19.64 -32.05
C ALA A 101 -8.28 20.94 -32.05
#